data_34c007c2f6263c653ac81af1b96b14d5
#
_entry.id   34c007c2f6263c653ac81af1b96b14d5
#
_cell.length_a   1.000
_cell.length_b   1.000
_cell.length_c   1.000
_cell.angle_alpha   90.00
_cell.angle_beta   90.00
_cell.angle_gamma   90.00
#
_symmetry.space_group_name_H-M   'P 1'
#
loop_
_entity.id
_entity.type
_entity.pdbx_description
1 polymer ?
#
loop_
_entity_poly.entity_id
_entity_poly.type
_entity_poly.pdbx_seq_one_letter_code
_entity_poly.pdbx_strand_id
1 'polypeptide(L)'
;MQIDGSDHAWFEERAPACTLLVYVDDATGQLMQLLFAPTESTLAYFTATRAHIERHGKPLAFYSDKAGIFRANRQQTPEGRGYTQFGRALFELNIDILCANSSQAKGRVERMNGTLQDRLVKELRLRGISFDGRRQRVCARLHRRLQRPVR
;
A
#
# COMPACT_ATOMS: atom_id res chain seq x y z
N MET A 1 -4.17 4.25 -9.97
CA MET A 1 -3.44 3.43 -8.97
C MET A 1 -4.32 3.23 -7.76
N GLN A 2 -4.65 1.98 -7.42
CA GLN A 2 -5.37 1.65 -6.18
C GLN A 2 -4.37 1.43 -5.07
N ILE A 3 -4.60 2.01 -3.88
CA ILE A 3 -3.75 1.85 -2.70
C ILE A 3 -4.60 1.41 -1.52
N ASP A 4 -4.05 0.51 -0.72
CA ASP A 4 -4.69 0.00 0.48
C ASP A 4 -3.67 -0.51 1.50
N GLY A 5 -4.05 -0.49 2.78
CA GLY A 5 -3.30 -1.10 3.87
C GLY A 5 -4.04 -2.35 4.38
N SER A 6 -3.38 -3.47 4.39
CA SER A 6 -3.93 -4.74 4.85
C SER A 6 -3.25 -5.21 6.13
N ASP A 7 -3.99 -5.17 7.23
CA ASP A 7 -3.53 -5.69 8.52
C ASP A 7 -3.72 -7.20 8.56
N HIS A 8 -2.64 -7.91 8.84
CA HIS A 8 -2.67 -9.37 8.89
C HIS A 8 -1.48 -9.95 9.65
N ALA A 9 -1.58 -11.19 10.09
CA ALA A 9 -0.46 -11.95 10.63
C ALA A 9 0.46 -12.45 9.50
N TRP A 10 1.04 -11.52 8.75
CA TRP A 10 1.84 -11.80 7.55
C TRP A 10 3.00 -12.76 7.78
N PHE A 11 3.55 -12.74 8.99
CA PHE A 11 4.67 -13.58 9.41
C PHE A 11 4.26 -14.71 10.36
N GLU A 12 2.95 -14.91 10.54
CA GLU A 12 2.39 -15.90 11.48
C GLU A 12 2.96 -15.66 12.89
N GLU A 13 3.47 -16.68 13.56
CA GLU A 13 4.08 -16.59 14.90
C GLU A 13 5.53 -16.05 14.89
N ARG A 14 6.12 -15.85 13.72
CA ARG A 14 7.51 -15.39 13.58
C ARG A 14 7.70 -13.89 13.82
N ALA A 15 6.63 -13.12 13.78
CA ALA A 15 6.60 -11.70 14.13
C ALA A 15 5.17 -11.26 14.46
N PRO A 16 4.98 -10.13 15.17
CA PRO A 16 3.67 -9.55 15.40
C PRO A 16 2.92 -9.26 14.09
N ALA A 17 1.59 -9.22 14.14
CA ALA A 17 0.78 -8.73 13.05
C ALA A 17 1.20 -7.31 12.65
N CYS A 18 1.17 -7.02 11.38
CA CYS A 18 1.57 -5.72 10.85
C CYS A 18 0.76 -5.38 9.59
N THR A 19 0.91 -4.17 9.12
CA THR A 19 0.25 -3.68 7.91
C THR A 19 1.12 -3.90 6.68
N LEU A 20 0.53 -4.44 5.61
CA LEU A 20 1.13 -4.43 4.28
C LEU A 20 0.46 -3.35 3.44
N LEU A 21 1.19 -2.32 3.04
CA LEU A 21 0.73 -1.36 2.05
C LEU A 21 0.88 -1.95 0.65
N VAL A 22 -0.21 -1.92 -0.10
CA VAL A 22 -0.33 -2.55 -1.43
C VAL A 22 -0.76 -1.50 -2.45
N TYR A 23 0.02 -1.37 -3.52
CA TYR A 23 -0.28 -0.48 -4.65
C TYR A 23 -0.50 -1.33 -5.88
N VAL A 24 -1.67 -1.20 -6.49
CA VAL A 24 -2.08 -1.95 -7.68
C VAL A 24 -2.41 -0.98 -8.82
N ASP A 25 -1.88 -1.23 -9.99
CA ASP A 25 -2.26 -0.47 -11.17
C ASP A 25 -3.70 -0.77 -11.56
N ASP A 26 -4.52 0.28 -11.66
CA ASP A 26 -5.95 0.13 -11.93
C ASP A 26 -6.24 -0.36 -13.34
N ALA A 27 -5.40 -0.02 -14.30
CA ALA A 27 -5.58 -0.42 -15.68
C ALA A 27 -5.24 -1.90 -15.90
N THR A 28 -4.10 -2.34 -15.41
CA THR A 28 -3.55 -3.67 -15.68
C THR A 28 -3.83 -4.69 -14.57
N GLY A 29 -4.13 -4.23 -13.35
CA GLY A 29 -4.22 -5.07 -12.15
C GLY A 29 -2.86 -5.55 -11.64
N GLN A 30 -1.75 -5.00 -12.17
CA GLN A 30 -0.41 -5.36 -11.73
C GLN A 30 -0.10 -4.80 -10.35
N LEU A 31 0.59 -5.63 -9.56
CA LEU A 31 1.15 -5.22 -8.29
C LEU A 31 2.35 -4.29 -8.53
N MET A 32 2.26 -3.04 -8.08
CA MET A 32 3.27 -2.02 -8.34
C MET A 32 4.19 -1.76 -7.16
N GLN A 33 3.68 -1.80 -5.94
CA GLN A 33 4.46 -1.56 -4.72
C GLN A 33 3.93 -2.36 -3.55
N LEU A 34 4.85 -2.85 -2.71
CA LEU A 34 4.60 -3.48 -1.41
C LEU A 34 5.50 -2.86 -0.36
N LEU A 35 4.94 -2.54 0.79
CA LEU A 35 5.68 -2.07 1.95
C LEU A 35 5.08 -2.65 3.23
N PHE A 36 5.88 -3.41 4.00
CA PHE A 36 5.51 -3.76 5.36
C PHE A 36 5.78 -2.60 6.32
N ALA A 37 4.82 -2.30 7.17
CA ALA A 37 4.93 -1.32 8.23
C ALA A 37 4.34 -1.88 9.53
N PRO A 38 4.85 -1.50 10.71
CA PRO A 38 4.28 -1.94 11.98
C PRO A 38 2.80 -1.59 12.11
N THR A 39 2.43 -0.41 11.64
CA THR A 39 1.06 0.10 11.59
C THR A 39 0.86 0.93 10.33
N GLU A 40 -0.39 1.06 9.91
CA GLU A 40 -0.76 2.01 8.86
C GLU A 40 -0.52 3.44 9.35
N SER A 41 0.33 4.19 8.65
CA SER A 41 0.72 5.54 9.04
C SER A 41 1.00 6.43 7.83
N THR A 42 0.89 7.74 8.04
CA THR A 42 1.28 8.74 7.03
C THR A 42 2.72 8.52 6.53
N LEU A 43 3.66 8.25 7.45
CA LEU A 43 5.05 8.00 7.10
C LEU A 43 5.22 6.76 6.23
N ALA A 44 4.47 5.69 6.50
CA ALA A 44 4.49 4.47 5.69
C ALA A 44 4.01 4.76 4.26
N TYR A 45 2.94 5.54 4.10
CA TYR A 45 2.46 5.97 2.78
C TYR A 45 3.46 6.86 2.04
N PHE A 46 4.12 7.79 2.73
CA PHE A 46 5.21 8.58 2.12
C PHE A 46 6.33 7.69 1.62
N THR A 47 6.76 6.73 2.43
CA THR A 47 7.85 5.80 2.10
C THR A 47 7.47 4.94 0.88
N ALA A 48 6.27 4.36 0.88
CA ALA A 48 5.78 3.53 -0.22
C ALA A 48 5.61 4.32 -1.52
N THR A 49 5.02 5.52 -1.42
CA THR A 49 4.79 6.39 -2.57
C THR A 49 6.11 6.88 -3.17
N ARG A 50 7.07 7.29 -2.34
CA ARG A 50 8.40 7.70 -2.80
C ARG A 50 9.08 6.55 -3.55
N ALA A 51 9.10 5.36 -2.98
CA ALA A 51 9.72 4.19 -3.61
C ALA A 51 9.02 3.82 -4.93
N HIS A 52 7.70 4.01 -5.02
CA HIS A 52 6.95 3.82 -6.26
C HIS A 52 7.35 4.84 -7.33
N ILE A 53 7.38 6.14 -6.97
CA ILE A 53 7.73 7.23 -7.90
C ILE A 53 9.16 7.07 -8.42
N GLU A 54 10.11 6.75 -7.55
CA GLU A 54 11.53 6.54 -7.92
C GLU A 54 11.69 5.37 -8.91
N ARG A 55 10.82 4.36 -8.85
CA ARG A 55 10.90 3.17 -9.71
C ARG A 55 10.09 3.26 -10.98
N HIS A 56 8.88 3.82 -10.92
CA HIS A 56 7.88 3.76 -11.98
C HIS A 56 7.45 5.12 -12.50
N GLY A 57 7.90 6.19 -11.86
CA GLY A 57 7.41 7.53 -12.13
C GLY A 57 6.14 7.89 -11.38
N LYS A 58 5.71 9.11 -11.54
CA LYS A 58 4.55 9.69 -10.85
C LYS A 58 3.24 9.12 -11.42
N PRO A 59 2.34 8.55 -10.59
CA PRO A 59 1.02 8.15 -11.03
C PRO A 59 0.13 9.36 -11.29
N LEU A 60 -0.90 9.21 -12.11
CA LEU A 60 -1.88 10.27 -12.36
C LEU A 60 -2.78 10.48 -11.16
N ALA A 61 -3.24 9.40 -10.54
CA ALA A 61 -4.17 9.44 -9.43
C ALA A 61 -3.99 8.25 -8.47
N PHE A 62 -4.32 8.48 -7.21
CA PHE A 62 -4.52 7.43 -6.22
C PHE A 62 -6.00 7.23 -5.89
N TYR A 63 -6.39 5.97 -5.85
CA TYR A 63 -7.67 5.48 -5.39
C TYR A 63 -7.53 4.83 -4.01
N SER A 64 -8.30 5.29 -3.02
CA SER A 64 -8.43 4.61 -1.72
C SER A 64 -9.84 4.79 -1.17
N ASP A 65 -10.33 3.81 -0.40
CA ASP A 65 -11.55 3.97 0.39
C ASP A 65 -11.30 4.66 1.74
N LYS A 66 -10.05 4.65 2.18
CA LYS A 66 -9.64 5.27 3.43
C LYS A 66 -9.45 6.77 3.21
N ALA A 67 -10.56 7.51 3.19
CA ALA A 67 -10.54 8.97 3.08
C ALA A 67 -9.62 9.62 4.15
N GLY A 68 -9.49 9.00 5.32
CA GLY A 68 -8.62 9.47 6.40
C GLY A 68 -7.12 9.49 6.06
N ILE A 69 -6.67 8.74 5.04
CA ILE A 69 -5.28 8.82 4.56
C ILE A 69 -5.02 10.17 3.90
N PHE A 70 -5.99 10.69 3.17
CA PHE A 70 -5.86 11.89 2.36
C PHE A 70 -6.43 13.14 3.05
N ARG A 71 -7.50 12.98 3.86
CA ARG A 71 -8.26 14.06 4.46
C ARG A 71 -8.29 13.92 5.97
N ALA A 72 -7.91 14.97 6.68
CA ALA A 72 -8.10 15.09 8.12
C ALA A 72 -9.52 15.60 8.42
N ASN A 73 -10.08 15.21 9.57
CA ASN A 73 -11.30 15.83 10.07
C ASN A 73 -11.10 17.36 10.21
N ARG A 74 -12.08 18.15 9.77
CA ARG A 74 -12.03 19.63 9.77
C ARG A 74 -11.60 20.28 11.09
N GLN A 75 -11.76 19.56 12.21
CA GLN A 75 -11.38 20.05 13.55
C GLN A 75 -9.88 19.97 13.86
N GLN A 76 -9.08 19.31 13.02
CA GLN A 76 -7.66 19.07 13.30
C GLN A 76 -6.67 19.85 12.41
N THR A 77 -7.15 20.67 11.48
CA THR A 77 -6.27 21.45 10.62
C THR A 77 -6.42 22.94 10.87
N PRO A 78 -5.32 23.67 11.25
CA PRO A 78 -5.36 25.10 11.49
C PRO A 78 -5.80 25.95 10.28
N GLU A 79 -5.68 25.41 9.07
CA GLU A 79 -5.92 26.13 7.81
C GLU A 79 -7.21 25.75 7.10
N GLY A 80 -8.09 24.92 7.71
CA GLY A 80 -9.44 24.64 7.20
C GLY A 80 -9.53 23.87 5.88
N ARG A 81 -8.42 23.44 5.27
CA ARG A 81 -8.43 22.75 3.98
C ARG A 81 -8.65 21.23 4.05
N GLY A 82 -8.67 20.65 5.25
CA GLY A 82 -9.07 19.25 5.44
C GLY A 82 -8.16 18.19 4.82
N TYR A 83 -6.93 18.50 4.41
CA TYR A 83 -5.97 17.52 3.91
C TYR A 83 -4.98 17.08 4.99
N THR A 84 -4.64 15.79 4.99
CA THR A 84 -3.48 15.28 5.74
C THR A 84 -2.19 15.79 5.09
N GLN A 85 -1.05 15.64 5.78
CA GLN A 85 0.25 15.95 5.16
C GLN A 85 0.50 15.13 3.90
N PHE A 86 0.08 13.86 3.90
CA PHE A 86 0.16 13.01 2.71
C PHE A 86 -0.71 13.55 1.57
N GLY A 87 -1.97 13.91 1.85
CA GLY A 87 -2.86 14.52 0.87
C GLY A 87 -2.31 15.83 0.30
N ARG A 88 -1.69 16.67 1.13
CA ARG A 88 -1.02 17.91 0.68
C ARG A 88 0.14 17.62 -0.26
N ALA A 89 1.00 16.66 0.10
CA ALA A 89 2.14 16.28 -0.75
C ALA A 89 1.68 15.75 -2.11
N LEU A 90 0.62 14.96 -2.16
CA LEU A 90 0.04 14.48 -3.42
C LEU A 90 -0.49 15.65 -4.27
N PHE A 91 -1.15 16.61 -3.64
CA PHE A 91 -1.61 17.82 -4.33
C PHE A 91 -0.44 18.62 -4.92
N GLU A 92 0.63 18.85 -4.14
CA GLU A 92 1.85 19.54 -4.62
C GLU A 92 2.54 18.78 -5.76
N LEU A 93 2.49 17.45 -5.73
CA LEU A 93 3.00 16.60 -6.80
C LEU A 93 2.06 16.51 -8.01
N ASN A 94 0.90 17.17 -7.97
CA ASN A 94 -0.13 17.08 -9.00
C ASN A 94 -0.58 15.63 -9.25
N ILE A 95 -0.84 14.90 -8.15
CA ILE A 95 -1.41 13.55 -8.15
C ILE A 95 -2.84 13.66 -7.66
N ASP A 96 -3.81 13.26 -8.46
CA ASP A 96 -5.21 13.31 -8.10
C ASP A 96 -5.54 12.31 -6.98
N ILE A 97 -6.45 12.70 -6.10
CA ILE A 97 -6.93 11.89 -4.98
C ILE A 97 -8.39 11.53 -5.23
N LEU A 98 -8.68 10.26 -5.36
CA LEU A 98 -10.00 9.73 -5.58
C LEU A 98 -10.39 8.83 -4.41
N CYS A 99 -11.38 9.28 -3.62
CA CYS A 99 -11.93 8.47 -2.54
C CYS A 99 -13.03 7.59 -3.11
N ALA A 100 -12.81 6.28 -3.11
CA ALA A 100 -13.80 5.32 -3.59
C ALA A 100 -14.95 5.18 -2.58
N ASN A 101 -16.17 5.50 -3.01
CA ASN A 101 -17.38 5.35 -2.20
C ASN A 101 -18.08 4.01 -2.44
N SER A 102 -17.53 3.12 -3.27
CA SER A 102 -18.11 1.82 -3.58
C SER A 102 -17.07 0.71 -3.60
N SER A 103 -17.46 -0.48 -3.14
CA SER A 103 -16.66 -1.69 -3.19
C SER A 103 -16.26 -2.08 -4.62
N GLN A 104 -17.05 -1.73 -5.61
CA GLN A 104 -16.75 -2.03 -7.03
C GLN A 104 -15.49 -1.28 -7.51
N ALA A 105 -15.26 -0.06 -7.05
CA ALA A 105 -14.10 0.74 -7.42
C ALA A 105 -12.77 0.17 -6.89
N LYS A 106 -12.80 -0.76 -5.93
CA LYS A 106 -11.64 -1.34 -5.24
C LYS A 106 -11.35 -2.80 -5.58
N GLY A 107 -12.17 -3.43 -6.38
CA GLY A 107 -12.11 -4.87 -6.61
C GLY A 107 -10.73 -5.42 -7.00
N ARG A 108 -9.83 -4.58 -7.51
CA ARG A 108 -8.46 -4.99 -7.89
C ARG A 108 -7.55 -5.11 -6.67
N VAL A 109 -7.50 -4.09 -5.81
CA VAL A 109 -6.66 -4.13 -4.61
C VAL A 109 -7.19 -5.15 -3.60
N GLU A 110 -8.50 -5.29 -3.47
CA GLU A 110 -9.10 -6.32 -2.59
C GLU A 110 -8.76 -7.74 -3.05
N ARG A 111 -8.87 -8.04 -4.35
CA ARG A 111 -8.44 -9.32 -4.91
C ARG A 111 -6.95 -9.55 -4.73
N MET A 112 -6.15 -8.51 -4.90
CA MET A 112 -4.71 -8.59 -4.67
C MET A 112 -4.41 -8.90 -3.21
N ASN A 113 -5.06 -8.23 -2.26
CA ASN A 113 -4.91 -8.50 -0.82
C ASN A 113 -5.26 -9.96 -0.48
N GLY A 114 -6.36 -10.49 -1.00
CA GLY A 114 -6.72 -11.90 -0.83
C GLY A 114 -5.65 -12.84 -1.38
N THR A 115 -5.14 -12.57 -2.57
CA THR A 115 -4.05 -13.35 -3.18
C THR A 115 -2.77 -13.28 -2.36
N LEU A 116 -2.42 -12.10 -1.84
CA LEU A 116 -1.23 -11.91 -1.02
C LEU A 116 -1.36 -12.61 0.33
N GLN A 117 -2.51 -12.53 0.98
CA GLN A 117 -2.76 -13.22 2.25
C GLN A 117 -2.61 -14.74 2.11
N ASP A 118 -3.05 -15.31 0.99
CA ASP A 118 -2.84 -16.73 0.73
C ASP A 118 -1.40 -17.07 0.32
N ARG A 119 -0.84 -16.38 -0.66
CA ARG A 119 0.43 -16.78 -1.31
C ARG A 119 1.66 -16.20 -0.63
N LEU A 120 1.62 -14.91 -0.26
CA LEU A 120 2.78 -14.23 0.31
C LEU A 120 3.13 -14.77 1.70
N VAL A 121 2.13 -15.07 2.53
CA VAL A 121 2.35 -15.67 3.86
C VAL A 121 3.09 -17.00 3.73
N LYS A 122 2.67 -17.86 2.79
CA LYS A 122 3.31 -19.14 2.51
C LYS A 122 4.75 -18.98 2.00
N GLU A 123 4.98 -18.04 1.09
CA GLU A 123 6.33 -17.73 0.58
C GLU A 123 7.27 -17.19 1.66
N LEU A 124 6.78 -16.32 2.53
CA LEU A 124 7.55 -15.80 3.66
C LEU A 124 7.93 -16.92 4.63
N ARG A 125 7.00 -17.84 4.91
CA ARG A 125 7.23 -19.01 5.77
C ARG A 125 8.28 -19.94 5.17
N LEU A 126 8.14 -20.33 3.90
CA LEU A 126 9.08 -21.23 3.21
C LEU A 126 10.51 -20.69 3.18
N ARG A 127 10.67 -19.36 3.26
CA ARG A 127 11.99 -18.71 3.26
C ARG A 127 12.49 -18.34 4.64
N GLY A 128 11.74 -18.65 5.70
CA GLY A 128 12.10 -18.29 7.06
C GLY A 128 12.21 -16.78 7.28
N ILE A 129 11.48 -15.97 6.49
CA ILE A 129 11.54 -14.52 6.59
C ILE A 129 10.63 -14.07 7.73
N SER A 130 11.18 -13.28 8.63
CA SER A 130 10.45 -12.55 9.68
C SER A 130 10.62 -11.04 9.48
N PHE A 131 9.68 -10.28 10.02
CA PHE A 131 9.76 -8.83 10.03
C PHE A 131 10.68 -8.37 11.17
N ASP A 132 11.89 -7.97 10.80
CA ASP A 132 12.65 -7.04 11.63
C ASP A 132 12.59 -5.69 10.89
N GLY A 133 12.22 -4.61 11.54
CA GLY A 133 11.99 -3.30 10.91
C GLY A 133 13.17 -2.74 10.09
N ARG A 134 14.26 -3.50 9.94
CA ARG A 134 15.48 -3.14 9.21
C ARG A 134 15.57 -3.80 7.82
N ARG A 135 14.75 -4.80 7.49
CA ARG A 135 14.92 -5.61 6.26
C ARG A 135 13.78 -5.48 5.24
N GLN A 136 13.35 -4.28 4.93
CA GLN A 136 12.37 -4.04 3.85
C GLN A 136 12.84 -4.43 2.44
N ARG A 137 14.13 -4.78 2.28
CA ARG A 137 14.71 -5.16 0.99
C ARG A 137 14.17 -6.48 0.40
N VAL A 138 13.49 -7.28 1.21
CA VAL A 138 12.95 -8.58 0.78
C VAL A 138 11.72 -8.41 -0.13
N CYS A 139 10.91 -7.38 0.10
CA CYS A 139 9.71 -7.12 -0.70
C CYS A 139 10.00 -6.88 -2.19
N ALA A 140 11.12 -6.25 -2.53
CA ALA A 140 11.48 -5.98 -3.92
C ALA A 140 11.81 -7.25 -4.74
N ARG A 141 12.32 -8.30 -4.09
CA ARG A 141 12.59 -9.59 -4.75
C ARG A 141 11.34 -10.47 -4.86
N LEU A 142 10.47 -10.45 -3.84
CA LEU A 142 9.19 -11.16 -3.84
C LEU A 142 8.21 -10.56 -4.84
N HIS A 143 8.18 -9.24 -4.96
CA HIS A 143 7.38 -8.51 -5.93
C HIS A 143 7.58 -9.04 -7.35
N ARG A 144 8.81 -9.23 -7.81
CA ARG A 144 9.13 -9.77 -9.15
C ARG A 144 8.67 -11.21 -9.37
N ARG A 145 8.54 -12.02 -8.32
CA ARG A 145 8.10 -13.42 -8.43
C ARG A 145 6.59 -13.58 -8.38
N LEU A 146 5.90 -12.75 -7.59
CA LEU A 146 4.44 -12.77 -7.51
C LEU A 146 3.77 -12.30 -8.81
N GLN A 147 4.49 -11.54 -9.64
CA GLN A 147 4.04 -11.10 -10.96
C GLN A 147 4.20 -12.16 -12.06
N ARG A 148 4.93 -13.26 -11.81
CA ARG A 148 5.05 -14.33 -12.79
C ARG A 148 3.76 -15.17 -12.77
N PRO A 149 3.10 -15.37 -13.93
CA PRO A 149 1.99 -16.32 -14.02
C PRO A 149 2.48 -17.71 -13.60
N VAL A 150 1.69 -18.39 -12.83
CA VAL A 150 1.90 -19.81 -12.55
C VAL A 150 1.70 -20.52 -13.87
N ARG A 151 2.78 -21.14 -14.41
CA ARG A 151 2.66 -22.09 -15.52
C ARG A 151 2.06 -23.39 -15.03
#